data_93da82794556f347856ba16548e35424
#
_entry.id   93da82794556f347856ba16548e35424
#
_cell.length_a   1.000
_cell.length_b   1.000
_cell.length_c   1.000
_cell.angle_alpha   90.00
_cell.angle_beta   90.00
_cell.angle_gamma   90.00
#
_symmetry.space_group_name_H-M   'P 1'
#
loop_
_entity.id
_entity.type
_entity.pdbx_description
1 polymer ?
#
loop_
_entity_poly.entity_id
_entity_poly.type
_entity_poly.pdbx_seq_one_letter_code
_entity_poly.pdbx_strand_id
1 'polypeptide(L)'
;MAVPDLERAVGIESRVTDSPGIGGLLRDRHADFRVREIEDFAAEPVDAPTGDYPYLVVRATLRGWDTNAFVRALSNAMGISRGRIDWAGTKDRNAITTQLFTVQGIDPENLPPIDRADVTVVGRAGRAIEFGDLAGNDFEIVVRDADAPENAAAVTEDLRDFGDGRAAVPNWFGQQRFGSKRPVTHEVGLALVAGDFERAVMTYVGNPSEHEPESTREARAFAEESRDWTAALDRFPPRLDHERAMLHELAAGESFRDALDVLPWNLQRLFVNAAQSYAFNRMVSERLARGL
;
A
#
# COMPACT_ATOMS: atom_id res chain seq x y z
N MET A 1 -27.92 2.14 -3.62
CA MET A 1 -27.18 3.40 -3.36
C MET A 1 -26.15 3.67 -4.48
N ALA A 2 -25.85 4.94 -4.79
CA ALA A 2 -24.81 5.25 -5.76
C ALA A 2 -23.41 4.89 -5.22
N VAL A 3 -22.51 4.48 -6.11
CA VAL A 3 -21.09 4.27 -5.77
C VAL A 3 -20.45 5.64 -5.49
N PRO A 4 -19.66 5.81 -4.42
CA PRO A 4 -18.94 7.05 -4.13
C PRO A 4 -18.05 7.52 -5.27
N ASP A 5 -17.87 8.84 -5.40
CA ASP A 5 -17.08 9.42 -6.49
C ASP A 5 -15.62 8.94 -6.49
N LEU A 6 -15.01 8.80 -5.31
CA LEU A 6 -13.64 8.28 -5.19
C LEU A 6 -13.50 6.82 -5.65
N GLU A 7 -14.53 6.00 -5.47
CA GLU A 7 -14.54 4.62 -5.97
C GLU A 7 -14.74 4.59 -7.48
N ARG A 8 -15.67 5.42 -8.00
CA ARG A 8 -15.84 5.57 -9.46
C ARG A 8 -14.58 6.06 -10.15
N ALA A 9 -13.87 6.99 -9.54
CA ALA A 9 -12.62 7.50 -10.08
C ALA A 9 -11.56 6.42 -10.29
N VAL A 10 -11.63 5.31 -9.55
CA VAL A 10 -10.70 4.16 -9.66
C VAL A 10 -11.31 2.95 -10.36
N GLY A 11 -12.42 3.15 -11.07
CA GLY A 11 -13.05 2.12 -11.92
C GLY A 11 -14.00 1.17 -11.18
N ILE A 12 -14.36 1.45 -9.94
CA ILE A 12 -15.36 0.69 -9.18
C ILE A 12 -16.72 1.37 -9.42
N GLU A 13 -17.53 0.82 -10.33
CA GLU A 13 -18.79 1.42 -10.78
C GLU A 13 -20.02 0.63 -10.34
N SER A 14 -19.83 -0.58 -9.77
CA SER A 14 -20.89 -1.47 -9.31
C SER A 14 -20.71 -1.82 -7.84
N ARG A 15 -21.80 -2.17 -7.18
CA ARG A 15 -21.83 -2.72 -5.83
C ARG A 15 -22.47 -4.09 -5.83
N VAL A 16 -22.15 -4.89 -4.84
CA VAL A 16 -22.74 -6.22 -4.60
C VAL A 16 -23.66 -6.21 -3.37
N THR A 17 -23.85 -5.04 -2.76
CA THR A 17 -24.76 -4.85 -1.62
C THR A 17 -25.73 -3.73 -1.91
N ASP A 18 -27.02 -3.93 -1.58
CA ASP A 18 -28.06 -2.92 -1.65
C ASP A 18 -28.28 -2.23 -0.30
N SER A 19 -27.85 -2.84 0.78
CA SER A 19 -27.94 -2.31 2.14
C SER A 19 -27.11 -1.03 2.31
N PRO A 20 -27.59 -0.06 3.11
CA PRO A 20 -26.81 1.12 3.44
C PRO A 20 -25.58 0.75 4.26
N GLY A 21 -24.49 1.52 4.08
CA GLY A 21 -23.27 1.34 4.84
C GLY A 21 -23.41 1.68 6.32
N ILE A 22 -22.39 1.35 7.10
CA ILE A 22 -22.38 1.62 8.54
C ILE A 22 -21.81 3.01 8.89
N GLY A 23 -21.14 3.69 7.94
CA GLY A 23 -20.39 4.91 8.22
C GLY A 23 -19.17 4.66 9.11
N GLY A 24 -18.60 5.73 9.68
CA GLY A 24 -17.58 5.66 10.69
C GLY A 24 -16.14 5.88 10.19
N LEU A 25 -15.19 5.76 11.12
CA LEU A 25 -13.77 6.03 10.92
C LEU A 25 -12.96 4.73 10.95
N LEU A 26 -12.09 4.55 9.94
CA LEU A 26 -11.12 3.47 9.87
C LEU A 26 -9.73 3.97 10.29
N ARG A 27 -8.96 3.12 11.02
CA ARG A 27 -7.56 3.38 11.39
C ARG A 27 -7.37 4.68 12.18
N ASP A 28 -8.30 5.03 13.05
CA ASP A 28 -8.15 6.15 13.98
C ASP A 28 -6.94 5.95 14.90
N ARG A 29 -6.71 4.70 15.32
CA ARG A 29 -5.54 4.27 16.11
C ARG A 29 -4.88 3.06 15.47
N HIS A 30 -3.59 2.84 15.74
CA HIS A 30 -2.90 1.63 15.28
C HIS A 30 -3.62 0.34 15.73
N ALA A 31 -4.24 0.35 16.91
CA ALA A 31 -4.96 -0.80 17.45
C ALA A 31 -6.27 -1.12 16.72
N ASP A 32 -6.78 -0.20 15.91
CA ASP A 32 -8.01 -0.38 15.15
C ASP A 32 -7.81 -1.16 13.86
N PHE A 33 -6.57 -1.40 13.48
CA PHE A 33 -6.21 -2.19 12.30
C PHE A 33 -5.12 -3.19 12.68
N ARG A 34 -5.53 -4.42 12.90
CA ARG A 34 -4.62 -5.51 13.25
C ARG A 34 -4.52 -6.48 12.10
N VAL A 35 -3.30 -6.86 11.77
CA VAL A 35 -3.01 -7.82 10.71
C VAL A 35 -2.11 -8.90 11.26
N ARG A 36 -2.56 -10.15 11.17
CA ARG A 36 -1.75 -11.32 11.49
C ARG A 36 -1.52 -12.14 10.23
N GLU A 37 -0.26 -12.36 9.91
CA GLU A 37 0.10 -13.25 8.81
C GLU A 37 -0.32 -14.69 9.14
N ILE A 38 -0.99 -15.35 8.21
CA ILE A 38 -1.26 -16.79 8.26
C ILE A 38 -0.01 -17.46 7.73
N GLU A 39 0.77 -18.03 8.67
CA GLU A 39 2.09 -18.55 8.41
C GLU A 39 2.01 -19.83 7.56
N ASP A 40 2.84 -19.92 6.54
CA ASP A 40 3.06 -21.11 5.69
C ASP A 40 4.57 -21.39 5.61
N PHE A 41 5.19 -21.47 6.79
CA PHE A 41 6.62 -21.69 6.94
C PHE A 41 6.89 -22.58 8.16
N ALA A 42 7.56 -23.71 7.92
CA ALA A 42 7.89 -24.66 8.99
C ALA A 42 9.17 -24.24 9.72
N ALA A 43 9.16 -24.38 11.04
CA ALA A 43 10.32 -24.19 11.89
C ALA A 43 10.58 -25.46 12.71
N GLU A 44 11.83 -25.84 12.82
CA GLU A 44 12.33 -26.89 13.74
C GLU A 44 12.52 -26.31 15.16
N PRO A 45 12.62 -27.13 16.18
CA PRO A 45 12.89 -26.67 17.54
C PRO A 45 14.11 -25.73 17.64
N VAL A 46 14.09 -24.83 18.63
CA VAL A 46 15.14 -23.80 18.79
C VAL A 46 16.53 -24.37 19.02
N ASP A 47 16.61 -25.58 19.58
CA ASP A 47 17.83 -26.35 19.88
C ASP A 47 18.28 -27.24 18.69
N ALA A 48 17.61 -27.19 17.55
CA ALA A 48 18.04 -27.87 16.34
C ALA A 48 19.44 -27.43 15.89
N PRO A 49 20.25 -28.33 15.27
CA PRO A 49 21.64 -28.06 14.93
C PRO A 49 21.79 -26.86 14.01
N THR A 50 22.57 -25.87 14.40
CA THR A 50 22.77 -24.61 13.61
C THR A 50 23.47 -24.82 12.26
N GLY A 51 24.19 -25.94 12.09
CA GLY A 51 24.81 -26.32 10.82
C GLY A 51 23.76 -26.63 9.74
N ASP A 52 22.70 -27.32 10.12
CA ASP A 52 21.60 -27.69 9.22
C ASP A 52 20.48 -26.63 9.21
N TYR A 53 20.32 -25.89 10.32
CA TYR A 53 19.27 -24.89 10.53
C TYR A 53 19.86 -23.53 10.93
N PRO A 54 20.55 -22.85 10.01
CA PRO A 54 21.29 -21.62 10.31
C PRO A 54 20.42 -20.37 10.51
N TYR A 55 19.12 -20.46 10.24
CA TYR A 55 18.19 -19.34 10.37
C TYR A 55 17.40 -19.45 11.67
N LEU A 56 17.50 -18.44 12.54
CA LEU A 56 16.59 -18.28 13.66
C LEU A 56 15.26 -17.75 13.15
N VAL A 57 14.17 -18.44 13.48
CA VAL A 57 12.81 -18.01 13.13
C VAL A 57 12.20 -17.26 14.31
N VAL A 58 11.80 -16.04 14.09
CA VAL A 58 11.16 -15.19 15.10
C VAL A 58 9.81 -14.70 14.63
N ARG A 59 8.84 -14.59 15.53
CA ARG A 59 7.57 -13.92 15.32
C ARG A 59 7.64 -12.55 15.97
N ALA A 60 7.37 -11.49 15.20
CA ALA A 60 7.33 -10.14 15.72
C ALA A 60 5.91 -9.55 15.61
N THR A 61 5.43 -8.99 16.74
CA THR A 61 4.25 -8.13 16.78
C THR A 61 4.69 -6.68 16.87
N LEU A 62 4.41 -5.92 15.85
CA LEU A 62 4.90 -4.56 15.61
C LEU A 62 3.76 -3.55 15.82
N ARG A 63 4.04 -2.42 16.51
CA ARG A 63 3.09 -1.34 16.75
C ARG A 63 3.60 -0.04 16.14
N GLY A 64 2.99 0.40 15.05
CA GLY A 64 3.40 1.64 14.36
C GLY A 64 4.73 1.54 13.62
N TRP A 65 5.12 0.35 13.21
CA TRP A 65 6.27 0.05 12.37
C TRP A 65 5.82 -0.39 10.98
N ASP A 66 6.47 0.11 9.93
CA ASP A 66 6.51 -0.62 8.67
C ASP A 66 7.61 -1.69 8.73
N THR A 67 7.46 -2.77 7.95
CA THR A 67 8.37 -3.91 7.97
C THR A 67 9.83 -3.53 7.70
N ASN A 68 10.09 -2.66 6.72
CA ASN A 68 11.45 -2.26 6.36
C ASN A 68 12.13 -1.43 7.44
N ALA A 69 11.38 -0.53 8.10
CA ALA A 69 11.88 0.26 9.22
C ALA A 69 12.22 -0.62 10.43
N PHE A 70 11.36 -1.61 10.74
CA PHE A 70 11.64 -2.59 11.79
C PHE A 70 12.90 -3.41 11.49
N VAL A 71 13.03 -3.97 10.28
CA VAL A 71 14.22 -4.73 9.85
C VAL A 71 15.50 -3.90 9.97
N ARG A 72 15.43 -2.61 9.61
CA ARG A 72 16.55 -1.69 9.79
C ARG A 72 16.91 -1.49 11.26
N ALA A 73 15.91 -1.30 12.12
CA ALA A 73 16.12 -1.13 13.55
C ALA A 73 16.71 -2.40 14.18
N LEU A 74 16.16 -3.57 13.86
CA LEU A 74 16.62 -4.87 14.36
C LEU A 74 18.05 -5.17 13.89
N SER A 75 18.35 -4.99 12.59
CA SER A 75 19.70 -5.23 12.05
C SER A 75 20.76 -4.33 12.68
N ASN A 76 20.42 -3.04 12.89
CA ASN A 76 21.32 -2.08 13.55
C ASN A 76 21.57 -2.46 15.01
N ALA A 77 20.51 -2.87 15.75
CA ALA A 77 20.63 -3.24 17.15
C ALA A 77 21.47 -4.52 17.34
N MET A 78 21.44 -5.45 16.38
CA MET A 78 22.27 -6.65 16.36
C MET A 78 23.65 -6.45 15.73
N GLY A 79 23.94 -5.30 15.12
CA GLY A 79 25.20 -5.07 14.41
C GLY A 79 25.40 -5.95 13.17
N ILE A 80 24.33 -6.35 12.47
CA ILE A 80 24.37 -7.21 11.28
C ILE A 80 23.85 -6.51 10.03
N SER A 81 24.16 -7.07 8.86
CA SER A 81 23.59 -6.61 7.59
C SER A 81 22.09 -6.90 7.53
N ARG A 82 21.31 -5.99 6.97
CA ARG A 82 19.88 -6.19 6.69
C ARG A 82 19.60 -7.39 5.80
N GLY A 83 20.52 -7.72 4.90
CA GLY A 83 20.41 -8.89 4.02
C GLY A 83 20.50 -10.25 4.74
N ARG A 84 20.62 -10.25 6.08
CA ARG A 84 20.53 -11.45 6.94
C ARG A 84 19.16 -11.62 7.57
N ILE A 85 18.20 -10.72 7.26
CA ILE A 85 16.84 -10.74 7.81
C ILE A 85 15.87 -10.80 6.63
N ASP A 86 15.05 -11.84 6.59
CA ASP A 86 14.08 -12.10 5.54
C ASP A 86 12.66 -12.20 6.10
N TRP A 87 11.64 -11.96 5.26
CA TRP A 87 10.22 -11.97 5.64
C TRP A 87 9.33 -12.23 4.41
N ALA A 88 8.12 -12.78 4.65
CA ALA A 88 7.21 -13.20 3.58
C ALA A 88 6.45 -12.05 2.91
N GLY A 89 6.23 -10.92 3.59
CA GLY A 89 5.49 -9.80 3.04
C GLY A 89 5.60 -8.53 3.87
N THR A 90 5.41 -7.38 3.24
CA THR A 90 5.44 -6.08 3.92
C THR A 90 4.10 -5.77 4.59
N LYS A 91 4.14 -5.14 5.75
CA LYS A 91 2.98 -4.71 6.52
C LYS A 91 2.99 -3.20 6.74
N ASP A 92 1.80 -2.65 6.87
CA ASP A 92 1.57 -1.21 7.03
C ASP A 92 2.05 -0.67 8.39
N ARG A 93 2.52 0.57 8.37
CA ARG A 93 2.94 1.28 9.59
C ARG A 93 1.76 1.64 10.50
N ASN A 94 0.62 2.07 9.93
CA ASN A 94 -0.55 2.47 10.70
C ASN A 94 -1.41 1.27 11.10
N ALA A 95 -0.79 0.32 11.84
CA ALA A 95 -1.40 -0.93 12.24
C ALA A 95 -0.67 -1.54 13.45
N ILE A 96 -1.26 -2.57 14.04
CA ILE A 96 -0.55 -3.60 14.80
C ILE A 96 -0.43 -4.82 13.90
N THR A 97 0.79 -5.24 13.61
CA THR A 97 1.04 -6.31 12.65
C THR A 97 1.86 -7.45 13.26
N THR A 98 1.49 -8.69 12.96
CA THR A 98 2.23 -9.88 13.43
C THR A 98 2.65 -10.70 12.22
N GLN A 99 3.96 -11.02 12.11
CA GLN A 99 4.53 -11.82 11.03
C GLN A 99 5.80 -12.54 11.45
N LEU A 100 6.24 -13.51 10.63
CA LEU A 100 7.51 -14.19 10.81
C LEU A 100 8.66 -13.43 10.13
N PHE A 101 9.85 -13.61 10.73
CA PHE A 101 11.13 -13.24 10.16
C PHE A 101 12.12 -14.38 10.35
N THR A 102 13.04 -14.54 9.41
CA THR A 102 14.24 -15.35 9.61
C THR A 102 15.44 -14.45 9.79
N VAL A 103 16.33 -14.81 10.71
CA VAL A 103 17.59 -14.09 10.97
C VAL A 103 18.75 -15.07 10.88
N GLN A 104 19.63 -14.87 9.90
CA GLN A 104 20.74 -15.79 9.65
C GLN A 104 21.86 -15.66 10.68
N GLY A 105 22.30 -16.82 11.24
CA GLY A 105 23.49 -16.94 12.07
C GLY A 105 23.41 -16.15 13.37
N ILE A 106 22.25 -16.10 14.00
CA ILE A 106 22.01 -15.47 15.31
C ILE A 106 21.51 -16.54 16.30
N ASP A 107 21.97 -16.44 17.53
CA ASP A 107 21.45 -17.24 18.64
C ASP A 107 20.35 -16.48 19.38
N PRO A 108 19.37 -17.19 19.97
CA PRO A 108 18.21 -16.59 20.63
C PRO A 108 18.56 -15.51 21.67
N GLU A 109 19.62 -15.73 22.45
CA GLU A 109 20.10 -14.82 23.50
C GLU A 109 20.64 -13.49 22.95
N ASN A 110 20.96 -13.41 21.67
CA ASN A 110 21.47 -12.21 21.00
C ASN A 110 20.37 -11.35 20.38
N LEU A 111 19.08 -11.70 20.56
CA LEU A 111 17.96 -10.88 20.12
C LEU A 111 17.78 -9.66 21.05
N PRO A 112 17.97 -8.43 20.56
CA PRO A 112 17.78 -7.26 21.38
C PRO A 112 16.29 -6.90 21.51
N PRO A 113 15.86 -6.26 22.59
CA PRO A 113 14.55 -5.64 22.65
C PRO A 113 14.48 -4.46 21.66
N ILE A 114 13.34 -4.33 20.96
CA ILE A 114 13.05 -3.22 20.06
C ILE A 114 11.80 -2.51 20.59
N ASP A 115 11.87 -1.19 20.70
CA ASP A 115 10.74 -0.39 21.16
C ASP A 115 9.50 -0.66 20.30
N ARG A 116 8.34 -0.77 20.94
CA ARG A 116 7.04 -1.04 20.29
C ARG A 116 7.01 -2.30 19.42
N ALA A 117 7.87 -3.28 19.72
CA ALA A 117 7.88 -4.59 19.09
C ALA A 117 8.00 -5.70 20.13
N ASP A 118 7.11 -6.69 20.04
CA ASP A 118 7.24 -7.95 20.81
C ASP A 118 7.83 -9.00 19.88
N VAL A 119 9.04 -9.47 20.18
CA VAL A 119 9.74 -10.45 19.35
C VAL A 119 9.87 -11.76 20.16
N THR A 120 9.34 -12.85 19.62
CA THR A 120 9.41 -14.19 20.23
C THR A 120 10.10 -15.16 19.30
N VAL A 121 10.97 -16.00 19.85
CA VAL A 121 11.59 -17.09 19.10
C VAL A 121 10.56 -18.18 18.84
N VAL A 122 10.46 -18.61 17.59
CA VAL A 122 9.59 -19.72 17.15
C VAL A 122 10.40 -21.02 17.02
N GLY A 123 11.62 -20.94 16.48
CA GLY A 123 12.47 -22.09 16.23
C GLY A 123 13.62 -21.76 15.30
N ARG A 124 14.07 -22.76 14.52
CA ARG A 124 15.12 -22.61 13.51
C ARG A 124 14.65 -23.16 12.16
N ALA A 125 15.29 -22.73 11.09
CA ALA A 125 15.00 -23.21 9.73
C ALA A 125 16.27 -23.44 8.91
N GLY A 126 16.21 -24.37 7.96
CA GLY A 126 17.29 -24.66 7.02
C GLY A 126 17.38 -23.66 5.87
N ARG A 127 16.34 -22.84 5.66
CA ARG A 127 16.31 -21.78 4.63
C ARG A 127 15.75 -20.47 5.18
N ALA A 128 16.02 -19.40 4.48
CA ALA A 128 15.35 -18.12 4.72
C ALA A 128 13.87 -18.18 4.31
N ILE A 129 13.05 -17.32 4.92
CA ILE A 129 11.72 -16.99 4.40
C ILE A 129 11.88 -16.24 3.08
N GLU A 130 11.12 -16.64 2.07
CA GLU A 130 11.03 -15.92 0.80
C GLU A 130 9.77 -15.06 0.75
N PHE A 131 9.79 -14.03 -0.10
CA PHE A 131 8.62 -13.18 -0.28
C PHE A 131 7.48 -13.99 -0.91
N GLY A 132 6.37 -14.11 -0.20
CA GLY A 132 5.23 -14.95 -0.58
C GLY A 132 5.06 -16.23 0.25
N ASP A 133 5.99 -16.59 1.14
CA ASP A 133 5.90 -17.73 2.07
C ASP A 133 4.85 -17.49 3.17
N LEU A 134 3.61 -17.22 2.77
CA LEU A 134 2.46 -17.05 3.65
C LEU A 134 1.19 -17.54 2.98
N ALA A 135 0.27 -18.12 3.75
CA ALA A 135 -1.03 -18.58 3.25
C ALA A 135 -2.04 -17.43 3.09
N GLY A 136 -1.79 -16.28 3.74
CA GLY A 136 -2.67 -15.14 3.71
C GLY A 136 -2.48 -14.20 4.89
N ASN A 137 -3.47 -13.36 5.12
CA ASN A 137 -3.50 -12.45 6.27
C ASN A 137 -4.88 -12.52 6.93
N ASP A 138 -4.86 -12.53 8.25
CA ASP A 138 -6.03 -12.41 9.11
C ASP A 138 -6.14 -10.95 9.59
N PHE A 139 -7.34 -10.37 9.51
CA PHE A 139 -7.58 -8.96 9.81
C PHE A 139 -8.60 -8.82 10.93
N GLU A 140 -8.27 -7.96 11.92
CA GLU A 140 -9.20 -7.43 12.89
C GLU A 140 -9.27 -5.91 12.70
N ILE A 141 -10.43 -5.42 12.24
CA ILE A 141 -10.63 -4.02 11.89
C ILE A 141 -11.73 -3.43 12.77
N VAL A 142 -11.40 -2.39 13.54
CA VAL A 142 -12.36 -1.64 14.34
C VAL A 142 -12.81 -0.40 13.57
N VAL A 143 -14.08 -0.30 13.30
CA VAL A 143 -14.72 0.92 12.78
C VAL A 143 -15.22 1.72 13.95
N ARG A 144 -14.71 2.96 14.11
CA ARG A 144 -15.12 3.87 15.20
C ARG A 144 -16.20 4.83 14.72
N ASP A 145 -16.96 5.32 15.68
CA ASP A 145 -18.01 6.33 15.45
C ASP A 145 -18.90 5.97 14.25
N ALA A 146 -19.29 4.68 14.17
CA ALA A 146 -20.18 4.20 13.13
C ALA A 146 -21.55 4.87 13.26
N ASP A 147 -22.04 5.46 12.18
CA ASP A 147 -23.33 6.18 12.15
C ASP A 147 -24.52 5.22 12.28
N ALA A 148 -24.43 4.02 11.71
CA ALA A 148 -25.46 3.00 11.66
C ALA A 148 -24.87 1.59 11.77
N PRO A 149 -24.30 1.19 12.93
CA PRO A 149 -23.65 -0.10 13.10
C PRO A 149 -24.61 -1.30 12.92
N GLU A 150 -25.91 -1.11 13.12
CA GLU A 150 -26.96 -2.10 12.91
C GLU A 150 -27.05 -2.58 11.46
N ASN A 151 -26.62 -1.76 10.49
CA ASN A 151 -26.62 -2.13 9.08
C ASN A 151 -25.58 -3.23 8.75
N ALA A 152 -24.59 -3.48 9.63
CA ALA A 152 -23.54 -4.47 9.39
C ALA A 152 -24.10 -5.88 9.14
N ALA A 153 -25.20 -6.25 9.84
CA ALA A 153 -25.83 -7.54 9.66
C ALA A 153 -26.45 -7.66 8.24
N ALA A 154 -27.17 -6.65 7.78
CA ALA A 154 -27.78 -6.63 6.45
C ALA A 154 -26.72 -6.64 5.34
N VAL A 155 -25.67 -5.83 5.47
CA VAL A 155 -24.52 -5.85 4.54
C VAL A 155 -23.90 -7.25 4.49
N THR A 156 -23.77 -7.93 5.62
CA THR A 156 -23.18 -9.28 5.66
C THR A 156 -24.08 -10.30 4.96
N GLU A 157 -25.39 -10.19 5.08
CA GLU A 157 -26.31 -11.07 4.34
C GLU A 157 -26.25 -10.80 2.83
N ASP A 158 -26.26 -9.54 2.38
CA ASP A 158 -26.06 -9.21 0.96
C ASP A 158 -24.77 -9.85 0.41
N LEU A 159 -23.66 -9.80 1.18
CA LEU A 159 -22.40 -10.42 0.80
C LEU A 159 -22.47 -11.96 0.77
N ARG A 160 -23.28 -12.58 1.62
CA ARG A 160 -23.53 -14.03 1.59
C ARG A 160 -24.36 -14.44 0.38
N ASP A 161 -25.38 -13.66 0.06
CA ASP A 161 -26.20 -13.88 -1.13
C ASP A 161 -25.36 -13.77 -2.40
N PHE A 162 -24.48 -12.77 -2.46
CA PHE A 162 -23.51 -12.64 -3.56
C PHE A 162 -22.54 -13.82 -3.65
N GLY A 163 -22.13 -14.38 -2.53
CA GLY A 163 -21.11 -15.45 -2.43
C GLY A 163 -21.67 -16.87 -2.28
N ASP A 164 -22.89 -17.15 -2.70
CA ASP A 164 -23.53 -18.47 -2.61
C ASP A 164 -23.46 -19.06 -1.18
N GLY A 165 -23.84 -18.26 -0.19
CA GLY A 165 -23.90 -18.65 1.23
C GLY A 165 -22.60 -18.38 2.01
N ARG A 166 -21.56 -17.87 1.37
CA ARG A 166 -20.34 -17.37 2.03
C ARG A 166 -20.21 -15.87 1.82
N ALA A 167 -19.90 -15.12 2.86
CA ALA A 167 -19.63 -13.70 2.71
C ALA A 167 -18.44 -13.52 1.75
N ALA A 168 -18.71 -12.98 0.56
CA ALA A 168 -17.75 -12.75 -0.49
C ALA A 168 -17.78 -11.30 -0.97
N VAL A 169 -16.65 -10.81 -1.43
CA VAL A 169 -16.50 -9.47 -2.01
C VAL A 169 -15.78 -9.60 -3.36
N PRO A 170 -16.09 -8.72 -4.33
CA PRO A 170 -15.29 -8.64 -5.55
C PRO A 170 -13.85 -8.26 -5.22
N ASN A 171 -12.89 -8.85 -5.91
CA ASN A 171 -11.46 -8.61 -5.66
C ASN A 171 -10.98 -7.29 -6.30
N TRP A 172 -11.54 -6.17 -5.84
CA TRP A 172 -11.19 -4.85 -6.31
C TRP A 172 -9.76 -4.44 -5.93
N PHE A 173 -9.08 -3.70 -6.81
CA PHE A 173 -7.97 -2.87 -6.39
C PHE A 173 -8.51 -1.62 -5.68
N GLY A 174 -8.19 -1.47 -4.40
CA GLY A 174 -8.65 -0.33 -3.58
C GLY A 174 -7.96 0.99 -3.94
N GLN A 175 -8.48 2.10 -3.43
CA GLN A 175 -8.05 3.47 -3.71
C GLN A 175 -6.55 3.70 -3.48
N GLN A 176 -5.94 3.07 -2.47
CA GLN A 176 -4.50 3.21 -2.17
C GLN A 176 -3.61 2.84 -3.36
N ARG A 177 -4.07 1.93 -4.26
CA ARG A 177 -3.36 1.56 -5.49
C ARG A 177 -3.22 2.72 -6.48
N PHE A 178 -4.11 3.69 -6.38
CA PHE A 178 -4.24 4.80 -7.33
C PHE A 178 -3.76 6.14 -6.76
N GLY A 179 -3.39 6.17 -5.49
CA GLY A 179 -2.95 7.36 -4.75
C GLY A 179 -3.84 7.65 -3.55
N SER A 180 -3.24 7.91 -2.40
CA SER A 180 -3.98 8.04 -1.13
C SER A 180 -4.73 9.37 -0.97
N LYS A 181 -4.23 10.45 -1.56
CA LYS A 181 -4.84 11.79 -1.47
C LYS A 181 -5.43 12.24 -2.81
N ARG A 182 -4.84 11.78 -3.88
CA ARG A 182 -5.20 12.13 -5.26
C ARG A 182 -5.07 10.87 -6.12
N PRO A 183 -6.18 10.29 -6.58
CA PRO A 183 -6.18 9.01 -7.29
C PRO A 183 -5.82 9.18 -8.77
N VAL A 184 -4.63 9.72 -9.07
CA VAL A 184 -4.16 10.02 -10.43
C VAL A 184 -3.16 9.03 -11.00
N THR A 185 -2.66 8.09 -10.19
CA THR A 185 -1.58 7.16 -10.59
C THR A 185 -1.94 6.36 -11.84
N HIS A 186 -3.20 5.94 -11.99
CA HIS A 186 -3.67 5.23 -13.17
C HIS A 186 -3.85 6.14 -14.39
N GLU A 187 -4.22 7.40 -14.18
CA GLU A 187 -4.38 8.37 -15.27
C GLU A 187 -3.02 8.69 -15.92
N VAL A 188 -1.98 8.88 -15.07
CA VAL A 188 -0.59 8.99 -15.52
C VAL A 188 -0.20 7.74 -16.31
N GLY A 189 -0.52 6.54 -15.78
CA GLY A 189 -0.23 5.27 -16.44
C GLY A 189 -0.93 5.10 -17.78
N LEU A 190 -2.20 5.50 -17.89
CA LEU A 190 -2.95 5.48 -19.15
C LEU A 190 -2.35 6.43 -20.19
N ALA A 191 -1.94 7.63 -19.76
CA ALA A 191 -1.26 8.59 -20.65
C ALA A 191 0.09 8.05 -21.13
N LEU A 192 0.89 7.41 -20.24
CA LEU A 192 2.15 6.76 -20.61
C LEU A 192 1.95 5.64 -21.64
N VAL A 193 0.97 4.77 -21.44
CA VAL A 193 0.65 3.68 -22.38
C VAL A 193 0.20 4.22 -23.74
N ALA A 194 -0.49 5.37 -23.75
CA ALA A 194 -0.87 6.05 -24.98
C ALA A 194 0.28 6.82 -25.67
N GLY A 195 1.45 6.94 -25.03
CA GLY A 195 2.57 7.77 -25.51
C GLY A 195 2.36 9.27 -25.36
N ASP A 196 1.36 9.70 -24.59
CA ASP A 196 1.04 11.09 -24.31
C ASP A 196 1.81 11.56 -23.06
N PHE A 197 3.09 11.86 -23.25
CA PHE A 197 4.00 12.23 -22.16
C PHE A 197 3.64 13.59 -21.55
N GLU A 198 3.13 14.54 -22.37
CA GLU A 198 2.66 15.82 -21.85
C GLU A 198 1.50 15.62 -20.88
N ARG A 199 0.48 14.87 -21.28
CA ARG A 199 -0.65 14.55 -20.42
C ARG A 199 -0.20 13.80 -19.15
N ALA A 200 0.74 12.88 -19.27
CA ALA A 200 1.26 12.14 -18.10
C ALA A 200 1.90 13.08 -17.08
N VAL A 201 2.77 13.99 -17.52
CA VAL A 201 3.42 14.99 -16.67
C VAL A 201 2.40 15.94 -16.08
N MET A 202 1.49 16.49 -16.90
CA MET A 202 0.50 17.46 -16.44
C MET A 202 -0.48 16.85 -15.44
N THR A 203 -0.87 15.59 -15.62
CA THR A 203 -1.68 14.86 -14.64
C THR A 203 -0.94 14.70 -13.30
N TYR A 204 0.37 14.49 -13.33
CA TYR A 204 1.17 14.29 -12.12
C TYR A 204 1.55 15.60 -11.41
N VAL A 205 2.02 16.59 -12.16
CA VAL A 205 2.47 17.89 -11.65
C VAL A 205 1.28 18.83 -11.41
N GLY A 206 0.37 18.96 -12.35
CA GLY A 206 -0.86 19.75 -12.27
C GLY A 206 -1.99 19.03 -11.51
N ASN A 207 -3.23 19.19 -12.00
CA ASN A 207 -4.43 18.50 -11.51
C ASN A 207 -4.63 18.64 -9.99
N PRO A 208 -4.89 19.88 -9.48
CA PRO A 208 -5.04 20.15 -8.05
C PRO A 208 -6.26 19.42 -7.46
N SER A 209 -6.11 18.89 -6.23
CA SER A 209 -7.17 18.16 -5.53
C SER A 209 -7.55 18.86 -4.23
N GLU A 210 -8.84 18.90 -3.89
CA GLU A 210 -9.34 19.45 -2.63
C GLU A 210 -8.82 18.71 -1.37
N HIS A 211 -8.34 17.48 -1.55
CA HIS A 211 -7.75 16.66 -0.47
C HIS A 211 -6.27 16.97 -0.21
N GLU A 212 -5.67 17.90 -0.97
CA GLU A 212 -4.31 18.37 -0.76
C GLU A 212 -4.28 19.69 0.04
N PRO A 213 -3.16 19.98 0.74
CA PRO A 213 -2.97 21.29 1.38
C PRO A 213 -3.09 22.44 0.37
N GLU A 214 -3.64 23.58 0.79
CA GLU A 214 -3.89 24.75 -0.04
C GLU A 214 -2.66 25.17 -0.84
N SER A 215 -1.49 25.30 -0.19
CA SER A 215 -0.23 25.65 -0.88
C SER A 215 0.17 24.68 -1.99
N THR A 216 -0.21 23.38 -1.87
CA THR A 216 0.04 22.38 -2.91
C THR A 216 -0.94 22.56 -4.07
N ARG A 217 -2.21 22.78 -3.76
CA ARG A 217 -3.25 23.04 -4.80
C ARG A 217 -2.92 24.28 -5.64
N GLU A 218 -2.53 25.36 -4.97
CA GLU A 218 -2.14 26.62 -5.64
C GLU A 218 -0.91 26.42 -6.53
N ALA A 219 0.10 25.71 -6.06
CA ALA A 219 1.29 25.40 -6.84
C ALA A 219 0.95 24.58 -8.10
N ARG A 220 0.09 23.55 -7.97
CA ARG A 220 -0.37 22.72 -9.10
C ARG A 220 -1.21 23.51 -10.10
N ALA A 221 -2.16 24.30 -9.62
CA ALA A 221 -2.99 25.16 -10.47
C ALA A 221 -2.11 26.15 -11.25
N PHE A 222 -1.14 26.78 -10.58
CA PHE A 222 -0.20 27.68 -11.23
C PHE A 222 0.61 26.97 -12.32
N ALA A 223 1.15 25.77 -12.06
CA ALA A 223 1.91 25.02 -13.06
C ALA A 223 1.04 24.65 -14.28
N GLU A 224 -0.22 24.28 -14.05
CA GLU A 224 -1.17 23.91 -15.09
C GLU A 224 -1.57 25.10 -15.96
N GLU A 225 -1.84 26.25 -15.35
CA GLU A 225 -2.31 27.46 -16.05
C GLU A 225 -1.19 28.23 -16.75
N SER A 226 -0.05 28.44 -16.06
CA SER A 226 1.02 29.30 -16.56
C SER A 226 2.00 28.58 -17.47
N ARG A 227 2.28 27.30 -17.21
CA ARG A 227 3.39 26.53 -17.80
C ARG A 227 4.75 27.23 -17.66
N ASP A 228 4.87 28.14 -16.73
CA ASP A 228 6.14 28.73 -16.32
C ASP A 228 6.80 27.82 -15.28
N TRP A 229 7.59 26.88 -15.78
CA TRP A 229 8.20 25.84 -14.96
C TRP A 229 9.18 26.37 -13.92
N THR A 230 9.89 27.46 -14.25
CA THR A 230 10.82 28.12 -13.32
C THR A 230 10.06 28.76 -12.17
N ALA A 231 9.00 29.53 -12.46
CA ALA A 231 8.18 30.12 -11.41
C ALA A 231 7.36 29.07 -10.64
N ALA A 232 7.01 27.96 -11.26
CA ALA A 232 6.35 26.82 -10.60
C ALA A 232 7.27 26.17 -9.56
N LEU A 233 8.55 25.97 -9.86
CA LEU A 233 9.54 25.41 -8.92
C LEU A 233 9.61 26.16 -7.60
N ASP A 234 9.51 27.50 -7.63
CA ASP A 234 9.55 28.34 -6.44
C ASP A 234 8.29 28.17 -5.56
N ARG A 235 7.18 27.74 -6.17
CA ARG A 235 5.89 27.56 -5.50
C ARG A 235 5.70 26.14 -4.93
N PHE A 236 6.35 25.13 -5.57
CA PHE A 236 6.18 23.76 -5.15
C PHE A 236 6.88 23.48 -3.82
N PRO A 237 6.13 22.96 -2.81
CA PRO A 237 6.70 22.61 -1.51
C PRO A 237 7.90 21.64 -1.65
N PRO A 238 8.99 21.83 -0.86
CA PRO A 238 10.17 20.96 -0.93
C PRO A 238 9.90 19.47 -0.78
N ARG A 239 8.84 19.08 -0.05
CA ARG A 239 8.44 17.67 0.15
C ARG A 239 7.94 16.97 -1.10
N LEU A 240 7.66 17.69 -2.19
CA LEU A 240 7.20 17.16 -3.48
C LEU A 240 8.43 16.94 -4.39
N ASP A 241 9.35 16.09 -3.94
CA ASP A 241 10.64 15.87 -4.59
C ASP A 241 10.51 15.40 -6.05
N HIS A 242 9.55 14.53 -6.34
CA HIS A 242 9.33 13.99 -7.67
C HIS A 242 8.77 15.04 -8.65
N GLU A 243 7.75 15.79 -8.22
CA GLU A 243 7.20 16.88 -9.02
C GLU A 243 8.25 17.95 -9.28
N ARG A 244 9.03 18.30 -8.28
CA ARG A 244 10.11 19.28 -8.42
C ARG A 244 11.20 18.81 -9.36
N ALA A 245 11.57 17.52 -9.32
CA ALA A 245 12.54 16.95 -10.26
C ALA A 245 12.05 17.07 -11.71
N MET A 246 10.77 16.74 -11.97
CA MET A 246 10.17 16.91 -13.29
C MET A 246 10.14 18.37 -13.74
N LEU A 247 9.79 19.30 -12.84
CA LEU A 247 9.77 20.74 -13.14
C LEU A 247 11.17 21.29 -13.44
N HIS A 248 12.22 20.74 -12.82
CA HIS A 248 13.61 21.12 -13.16
C HIS A 248 13.99 20.78 -14.60
N GLU A 249 13.62 19.59 -15.09
CA GLU A 249 13.85 19.20 -16.47
C GLU A 249 13.09 20.11 -17.45
N LEU A 250 11.83 20.36 -17.17
CA LEU A 250 11.01 21.24 -18.00
C LEU A 250 11.55 22.69 -18.00
N ALA A 251 12.02 23.21 -16.86
CA ALA A 251 12.62 24.54 -16.75
C ALA A 251 13.97 24.62 -17.50
N ALA A 252 14.68 23.51 -17.62
CA ALA A 252 15.88 23.40 -18.45
C ALA A 252 15.58 23.33 -19.96
N GLY A 253 14.30 23.21 -20.35
CA GLY A 253 13.87 23.10 -21.73
C GLY A 253 13.84 21.67 -22.28
N GLU A 254 13.98 20.68 -21.41
CA GLU A 254 13.91 19.27 -21.78
C GLU A 254 12.46 18.86 -22.11
N SER A 255 12.31 17.72 -22.77
CA SER A 255 10.99 17.23 -23.17
C SER A 255 10.18 16.68 -21.99
N PHE A 256 8.86 16.56 -22.16
CA PHE A 256 7.99 15.89 -21.17
C PHE A 256 8.39 14.42 -20.92
N ARG A 257 8.99 13.77 -21.92
CA ARG A 257 9.52 12.42 -21.74
C ARG A 257 10.72 12.43 -20.82
N ASP A 258 11.66 13.32 -21.03
CA ASP A 258 12.86 13.44 -20.19
C ASP A 258 12.48 13.78 -18.75
N ALA A 259 11.46 14.63 -18.56
CA ALA A 259 10.89 14.95 -17.25
C ALA A 259 10.30 13.71 -16.54
N LEU A 260 9.78 12.71 -17.26
CA LEU A 260 9.32 11.44 -16.67
C LEU A 260 10.47 10.48 -16.36
N ASP A 261 11.53 10.51 -17.15
CA ASP A 261 12.66 9.59 -17.02
C ASP A 261 13.51 9.88 -15.76
N VAL A 262 13.39 11.08 -15.15
CA VAL A 262 14.03 11.37 -13.84
C VAL A 262 13.35 10.67 -12.65
N LEU A 263 12.15 10.17 -12.82
CA LEU A 263 11.44 9.45 -11.77
C LEU A 263 12.06 8.08 -11.52
N PRO A 264 12.09 7.60 -10.26
CA PRO A 264 12.55 6.26 -9.95
C PRO A 264 11.80 5.19 -10.76
N TRP A 265 12.50 4.20 -11.26
CA TRP A 265 11.96 3.11 -12.08
C TRP A 265 10.75 2.39 -11.45
N ASN A 266 10.80 2.17 -10.14
CA ASN A 266 9.68 1.57 -9.40
C ASN A 266 8.42 2.44 -9.42
N LEU A 267 8.56 3.78 -9.45
CA LEU A 267 7.43 4.71 -9.56
C LEU A 267 6.86 4.69 -10.98
N GLN A 268 7.71 4.70 -12.01
CA GLN A 268 7.25 4.60 -13.40
C GLN A 268 6.47 3.29 -13.64
N ARG A 269 6.96 2.15 -13.11
CA ARG A 269 6.22 0.88 -13.15
C ARG A 269 4.90 0.94 -12.37
N LEU A 270 4.87 1.66 -11.26
CA LEU A 270 3.64 1.81 -10.48
C LEU A 270 2.54 2.47 -11.29
N PHE A 271 2.84 3.48 -12.11
CA PHE A 271 1.86 4.13 -12.99
C PHE A 271 1.22 3.12 -13.96
N VAL A 272 2.04 2.35 -14.68
CA VAL A 272 1.55 1.34 -15.63
C VAL A 272 0.74 0.26 -14.93
N ASN A 273 1.21 -0.22 -13.78
CA ASN A 273 0.49 -1.21 -12.97
C ASN A 273 -0.85 -0.66 -12.44
N ALA A 274 -0.92 0.63 -12.12
CA ALA A 274 -2.18 1.26 -11.71
C ALA A 274 -3.17 1.37 -12.88
N ALA A 275 -2.70 1.66 -14.09
CA ALA A 275 -3.54 1.63 -15.29
C ALA A 275 -4.13 0.22 -15.55
N GLN A 276 -3.33 -0.84 -15.38
CA GLN A 276 -3.83 -2.22 -15.44
C GLN A 276 -4.87 -2.51 -14.34
N SER A 277 -4.61 -2.04 -13.11
CA SER A 277 -5.53 -2.21 -11.98
C SER A 277 -6.86 -1.48 -12.23
N TYR A 278 -6.82 -0.30 -12.83
CA TYR A 278 -8.01 0.43 -13.26
C TYR A 278 -8.82 -0.33 -14.32
N ALA A 279 -8.16 -0.84 -15.36
CA ALA A 279 -8.82 -1.65 -16.39
C ALA A 279 -9.45 -2.90 -15.78
N PHE A 280 -8.77 -3.56 -14.81
CA PHE A 280 -9.32 -4.69 -14.08
C PHE A 280 -10.59 -4.29 -13.28
N ASN A 281 -10.56 -3.19 -12.53
CA ASN A 281 -11.72 -2.71 -11.80
C ASN A 281 -12.91 -2.44 -12.74
N ARG A 282 -12.66 -1.82 -13.89
CA ARG A 282 -13.66 -1.58 -14.92
C ARG A 282 -14.26 -2.89 -15.46
N MET A 283 -13.43 -3.90 -15.72
CA MET A 283 -13.90 -5.21 -16.18
C MET A 283 -14.75 -5.91 -15.12
N VAL A 284 -14.35 -5.86 -13.84
CA VAL A 284 -15.13 -6.43 -12.75
C VAL A 284 -16.46 -5.70 -12.60
N SER A 285 -16.47 -4.36 -12.66
CA SER A 285 -17.70 -3.55 -12.62
C SER A 285 -18.67 -3.93 -13.74
N GLU A 286 -18.19 -4.07 -14.96
CA GLU A 286 -19.00 -4.45 -16.12
C GLU A 286 -19.56 -5.87 -16.00
N ARG A 287 -18.76 -6.83 -15.51
CA ARG A 287 -19.23 -8.20 -15.25
C ARG A 287 -20.35 -8.22 -14.22
N LEU A 288 -20.20 -7.50 -13.11
CA LEU A 288 -21.23 -7.40 -12.07
C LEU A 288 -22.51 -6.77 -12.60
N ALA A 289 -22.39 -5.70 -13.41
CA ALA A 289 -23.55 -5.05 -14.03
C ALA A 289 -24.32 -5.99 -14.99
N ARG A 290 -23.64 -6.98 -15.58
CA ARG A 290 -24.26 -8.00 -16.45
C ARG A 290 -24.74 -9.23 -15.70
N GLY A 291 -24.50 -9.33 -14.42
CA GLY A 291 -24.85 -10.51 -13.60
C GLY A 291 -23.96 -11.74 -13.88
N LEU A 292 -22.67 -11.53 -14.19
CA LEU A 292 -21.69 -12.58 -14.55
C LEU A 292 -20.63 -12.76 -13.44
#